data_84a154b71f19447b526fe1ab78fd3fec
#
_entry.id   84a154b71f19447b526fe1ab78fd3fec
#
_cell.length_a   1.000
_cell.length_b   1.000
_cell.length_c   1.000
_cell.angle_alpha   90.00
_cell.angle_beta   90.00
_cell.angle_gamma   90.00
#
_symmetry.space_group_name_H-M   'P 1'
#
loop_
_entity.id
_entity.type
_entity.pdbx_description
1 polymer ?
#
loop_
_entity_poly.entity_id
_entity_poly.type
_entity_poly.pdbx_seq_one_letter_code
_entity_poly.pdbx_strand_id
1 'polypeptide(L)'
;MVRLLLTLVLVSSCAQIPRYSENPQDCNKPTWGNQYNHDVWNYAKAAGRTFERAIPFICKEYPEVVNLPSYIKLLDLPPAERMPIVAVYNFQDKTGQRKAREGIADFSTAVTQGGTEMLIDALKSAGQGKWFRVVERQGIDNLVRERQIIRSARQEFQSDTQGVGPLLFAGMIIEGGIIGYDTNITSGGRGARYLGIGASRQYRQDQVTVSLRAVSVHSGEVLLNVQTRKTILSYGKGGDIFRFIEQGTELVEYESGSTLNESVTYATRTAIEAAVLELVNQGHDRGYWKISGRDE
;
A
#
# COMPACT_ATOMS: atom_id res chain seq x y z
N MET A 1 52.76 3.29 -47.64
CA MET A 1 51.54 4.09 -47.35
C MET A 1 50.43 3.14 -47.08
N VAL A 2 50.22 2.85 -45.82
CA VAL A 2 49.08 1.99 -45.33
C VAL A 2 48.05 2.91 -44.80
N ARG A 3 46.87 2.97 -45.41
CA ARG A 3 45.70 3.72 -44.92
C ARG A 3 45.00 2.91 -43.84
N LEU A 4 45.12 3.39 -42.62
CA LEU A 4 44.38 2.87 -41.48
C LEU A 4 42.93 3.39 -41.57
N LEU A 5 42.00 2.54 -41.93
CA LEU A 5 40.57 2.83 -41.87
C LEU A 5 40.13 2.61 -40.41
N LEU A 6 39.93 3.73 -39.69
CA LEU A 6 39.32 3.73 -38.35
C LEU A 6 37.80 3.62 -38.54
N THR A 7 37.25 2.44 -38.41
CA THR A 7 35.81 2.24 -38.36
C THR A 7 35.31 2.61 -36.96
N LEU A 8 34.76 3.80 -36.88
CA LEU A 8 34.04 4.28 -35.68
C LEU A 8 32.76 3.46 -35.54
N VAL A 9 32.76 2.45 -34.68
CA VAL A 9 31.55 1.74 -34.30
C VAL A 9 30.80 2.64 -33.33
N LEU A 10 29.84 3.40 -33.85
CA LEU A 10 28.81 4.07 -33.05
C LEU A 10 27.93 2.99 -32.39
N VAL A 11 28.23 2.65 -31.16
CA VAL A 11 27.30 1.88 -30.32
C VAL A 11 26.17 2.82 -29.98
N SER A 12 25.14 2.87 -30.82
CA SER A 12 23.87 3.46 -30.44
C SER A 12 23.24 2.56 -29.37
N SER A 13 23.45 2.92 -28.11
CA SER A 13 22.66 2.37 -27.02
C SER A 13 21.24 2.91 -27.16
N CYS A 14 20.47 2.32 -28.07
CA CYS A 14 19.02 2.46 -28.01
C CYS A 14 18.57 1.84 -26.69
N ALA A 15 18.24 2.66 -25.72
CA ALA A 15 17.46 2.23 -24.56
C ALA A 15 16.19 1.58 -25.12
N GLN A 16 16.14 0.26 -25.12
CA GLN A 16 14.97 -0.45 -25.62
C GLN A 16 13.82 -0.18 -24.66
N ILE A 17 12.80 0.47 -25.19
CA ILE A 17 11.55 0.70 -24.46
C ILE A 17 10.95 -0.69 -24.15
N PRO A 18 10.58 -0.97 -22.90
CA PRO A 18 9.94 -2.23 -22.54
C PRO A 18 8.73 -2.48 -23.44
N ARG A 19 8.64 -3.68 -23.99
CA ARG A 19 7.47 -4.08 -24.78
C ARG A 19 6.34 -4.42 -23.84
N TYR A 20 5.20 -3.77 -24.02
CA TYR A 20 3.97 -4.11 -23.31
C TYR A 20 3.23 -5.20 -24.07
N SER A 21 2.81 -6.26 -23.38
CA SER A 21 1.86 -7.22 -23.93
C SER A 21 0.45 -6.80 -23.54
N GLU A 22 -0.44 -6.70 -24.55
CA GLU A 22 -1.87 -6.45 -24.33
C GLU A 22 -2.66 -7.76 -24.16
N ASN A 23 -2.00 -8.91 -24.34
CA ASN A 23 -2.65 -10.21 -24.20
C ASN A 23 -2.63 -10.68 -22.75
N PRO A 24 -3.79 -10.81 -22.06
CA PRO A 24 -3.87 -11.26 -20.68
C PRO A 24 -3.26 -12.66 -20.43
N GLN A 25 -3.21 -13.52 -21.45
CA GLN A 25 -2.61 -14.84 -21.34
C GLN A 25 -1.08 -14.81 -21.23
N ASP A 26 -0.43 -13.78 -21.76
CA ASP A 26 1.03 -13.61 -21.64
C ASP A 26 1.42 -13.11 -20.24
N CYS A 27 0.47 -12.47 -19.54
CA CYS A 27 0.65 -11.95 -18.18
C CYS A 27 0.48 -13.01 -17.10
N ASN A 28 -0.22 -14.10 -17.38
CA ASN A 28 -0.41 -15.21 -16.44
C ASN A 28 0.76 -16.22 -16.39
N LYS A 29 1.77 -16.04 -17.22
CA LYS A 29 2.97 -16.88 -17.12
C LYS A 29 3.82 -16.42 -15.94
N PRO A 30 4.24 -17.33 -15.02
CA PRO A 30 5.08 -16.96 -13.88
C PRO A 30 6.42 -16.43 -14.39
N THR A 31 6.56 -15.11 -14.42
CA THR A 31 7.66 -14.40 -15.10
C THR A 31 8.95 -14.37 -14.29
N TRP A 32 8.99 -14.84 -13.03
CA TRP A 32 10.11 -14.51 -12.13
C TRP A 32 10.75 -15.67 -11.37
N GLY A 33 10.35 -16.90 -11.54
CA GLY A 33 10.90 -17.98 -10.71
C GLY A 33 11.88 -18.91 -11.41
N ASN A 34 11.38 -19.66 -12.37
CA ASN A 34 12.11 -20.81 -12.92
C ASN A 34 12.58 -20.63 -14.37
N GLN A 35 11.90 -19.81 -15.15
CA GLN A 35 12.23 -19.62 -16.56
C GLN A 35 13.42 -18.68 -16.76
N TYR A 36 13.57 -17.68 -15.90
CA TYR A 36 14.68 -16.72 -15.95
C TYR A 36 16.03 -17.41 -15.68
N ASN A 37 16.11 -18.32 -14.73
CA ASN A 37 17.34 -19.07 -14.45
C ASN A 37 17.73 -20.03 -15.59
N HIS A 38 16.74 -20.60 -16.26
CA HIS A 38 16.98 -21.51 -17.38
C HIS A 38 17.39 -20.75 -18.66
N ASP A 39 16.79 -19.59 -18.89
CA ASP A 39 17.08 -18.76 -20.06
C ASP A 39 18.43 -18.04 -19.93
N VAL A 40 18.81 -17.61 -18.74
CA VAL A 40 20.15 -17.04 -18.47
C VAL A 40 21.26 -18.09 -18.66
N TRP A 41 21.03 -19.33 -18.25
CA TRP A 41 21.95 -20.43 -18.47
C TRP A 41 22.12 -20.78 -19.98
N ASN A 42 21.03 -20.77 -20.71
CA ASN A 42 21.06 -20.98 -22.16
C ASN A 42 21.69 -19.78 -22.93
N TYR A 43 21.57 -18.58 -22.34
CA TYR A 43 22.17 -17.37 -22.88
C TYR A 43 23.69 -17.32 -22.74
N ALA A 44 24.21 -17.76 -21.59
CA ALA A 44 25.66 -17.91 -21.39
C ALA A 44 26.27 -18.95 -22.35
N LYS A 45 25.45 -19.88 -22.85
CA LYS A 45 25.85 -20.87 -23.87
C LYS A 45 25.72 -20.38 -25.30
N ALA A 46 24.90 -19.37 -25.57
CA ALA A 46 24.61 -18.85 -26.90
C ALA A 46 25.11 -17.39 -27.04
N ALA A 47 26.35 -17.11 -26.62
CA ALA A 47 26.99 -15.81 -26.83
C ALA A 47 26.93 -15.45 -28.32
N GLY A 48 25.91 -14.69 -28.74
CA GLY A 48 25.74 -14.24 -30.12
C GLY A 48 24.33 -14.00 -30.61
N ARG A 49 23.28 -14.31 -29.84
CA ARG A 49 21.90 -14.07 -30.27
C ARG A 49 21.19 -13.07 -29.40
N THR A 50 21.07 -11.89 -29.97
CA THR A 50 20.07 -10.83 -29.73
C THR A 50 19.49 -10.68 -28.30
N PHE A 51 19.85 -9.56 -27.70
CA PHE A 51 19.34 -9.01 -26.45
C PHE A 51 17.81 -8.94 -26.34
N GLU A 52 17.08 -9.24 -27.40
CA GLU A 52 15.60 -9.13 -27.44
C GLU A 52 14.84 -10.08 -26.53
N ARG A 53 15.47 -11.17 -26.06
CA ARG A 53 14.81 -12.15 -25.18
C ARG A 53 15.03 -11.93 -23.68
N ALA A 54 15.92 -11.01 -23.32
CA ALA A 54 16.24 -10.74 -21.92
C ALA A 54 15.42 -9.63 -21.29
N ILE A 55 14.56 -8.93 -22.05
CA ILE A 55 13.69 -7.90 -21.50
C ILE A 55 12.41 -8.57 -21.02
N PRO A 56 12.13 -8.57 -19.71
CA PRO A 56 10.88 -9.09 -19.22
C PRO A 56 9.71 -8.31 -19.83
N PHE A 57 8.67 -9.01 -20.28
CA PHE A 57 7.45 -8.36 -20.69
C PHE A 57 6.86 -7.65 -19.48
N ILE A 58 6.70 -6.34 -19.57
CA ILE A 58 5.94 -5.58 -18.57
C ILE A 58 4.47 -5.75 -18.95
N CYS A 59 3.76 -6.54 -18.17
CA CYS A 59 2.34 -6.67 -18.32
C CYS A 59 1.65 -5.40 -17.87
N LYS A 60 0.69 -4.93 -18.65
CA LYS A 60 -0.18 -3.83 -18.26
C LYS A 60 -1.14 -4.36 -17.19
N GLU A 61 -0.85 -4.06 -15.94
CA GLU A 61 -1.76 -4.38 -14.84
C GLU A 61 -2.99 -3.47 -14.93
N TYR A 62 -4.17 -4.07 -14.98
CA TYR A 62 -5.40 -3.31 -14.86
C TYR A 62 -5.62 -2.92 -13.40
N PRO A 63 -6.16 -1.72 -13.13
CA PRO A 63 -6.52 -1.35 -11.77
C PRO A 63 -7.52 -2.37 -11.21
N GLU A 64 -7.24 -2.85 -10.02
CA GLU A 64 -8.10 -3.81 -9.32
C GLU A 64 -8.53 -3.27 -7.97
N VAL A 65 -9.66 -3.77 -7.46
CA VAL A 65 -10.10 -3.49 -6.11
C VAL A 65 -9.27 -4.34 -5.15
N VAL A 66 -8.51 -3.68 -4.29
CA VAL A 66 -7.64 -4.36 -3.33
C VAL A 66 -8.45 -4.84 -2.13
N ASN A 67 -8.63 -6.15 -2.03
CA ASN A 67 -9.29 -6.81 -0.90
C ASN A 67 -8.24 -7.45 0.03
N LEU A 68 -7.95 -6.80 1.14
CA LEU A 68 -7.02 -7.30 2.15
C LEU A 68 -7.70 -8.35 3.04
N PRO A 69 -6.95 -9.26 3.69
CA PRO A 69 -7.54 -10.20 4.65
C PRO A 69 -8.27 -9.51 5.82
N SER A 70 -7.79 -8.34 6.27
CA SER A 70 -8.45 -7.49 7.26
C SER A 70 -9.76 -6.90 6.74
N TYR A 71 -9.79 -6.51 5.46
CA TYR A 71 -10.99 -6.01 4.80
C TYR A 71 -12.08 -7.08 4.70
N ILE A 72 -11.71 -8.32 4.36
CA ILE A 72 -12.65 -9.45 4.33
C ILE A 72 -13.27 -9.64 5.73
N LYS A 73 -12.47 -9.59 6.80
CA LYS A 73 -12.97 -9.68 8.18
C LYS A 73 -13.93 -8.54 8.54
N LEU A 74 -13.71 -7.34 8.01
CA LEU A 74 -14.65 -6.22 8.18
C LEU A 74 -15.98 -6.48 7.48
N LEU A 75 -15.96 -7.03 6.26
CA LEU A 75 -17.16 -7.38 5.51
C LEU A 75 -17.96 -8.49 6.22
N ASP A 76 -17.27 -9.44 6.83
CA ASP A 76 -17.87 -10.61 7.51
C ASP A 76 -18.43 -10.26 8.91
N LEU A 77 -18.25 -9.02 9.39
CA LEU A 77 -18.85 -8.59 10.64
C LEU A 77 -20.39 -8.71 10.56
N PRO A 78 -21.04 -9.33 11.56
CA PRO A 78 -22.48 -9.28 11.65
C PRO A 78 -22.95 -7.82 11.77
N PRO A 79 -24.12 -7.48 11.25
CA PRO A 79 -24.62 -6.09 11.29
C PRO A 79 -24.82 -5.59 12.71
N ALA A 80 -24.75 -4.28 12.90
CA ALA A 80 -25.15 -3.67 14.16
C ALA A 80 -26.67 -3.75 14.35
N GLU A 81 -27.16 -3.99 15.56
CA GLU A 81 -28.60 -3.87 15.86
C GLU A 81 -29.11 -2.46 15.54
N ARG A 82 -28.34 -1.46 15.90
CA ARG A 82 -28.60 -0.06 15.60
C ARG A 82 -27.32 0.58 15.08
N MET A 83 -27.36 1.05 13.83
CA MET A 83 -26.22 1.68 13.21
C MET A 83 -25.88 3.02 13.89
N PRO A 84 -24.74 3.17 14.57
CA PRO A 84 -24.31 4.45 15.10
C PRO A 84 -23.96 5.41 13.98
N ILE A 85 -24.31 6.70 14.17
CA ILE A 85 -23.93 7.76 13.23
C ILE A 85 -22.62 8.34 13.71
N VAL A 86 -21.59 8.24 12.86
CA VAL A 86 -20.23 8.62 13.19
C VAL A 86 -19.70 9.68 12.22
N ALA A 87 -18.88 10.58 12.72
CA ALA A 87 -18.15 11.58 11.94
C ALA A 87 -16.67 11.30 11.99
N VAL A 88 -15.99 11.41 10.84
CA VAL A 88 -14.54 11.39 10.74
C VAL A 88 -14.09 12.78 10.35
N TYR A 89 -13.23 13.42 11.17
CA TYR A 89 -12.68 14.74 10.86
C TYR A 89 -11.30 14.61 10.25
N ASN A 90 -10.40 13.91 10.92
CA ASN A 90 -9.02 13.83 10.51
C ASN A 90 -8.33 12.58 11.03
N PHE A 91 -7.59 11.93 10.16
CA PHE A 91 -6.74 10.80 10.48
C PHE A 91 -5.41 10.94 9.74
N GLN A 92 -4.45 11.61 10.36
CA GLN A 92 -3.20 12.01 9.74
C GLN A 92 -2.01 11.19 10.20
N ASP A 93 -0.95 11.30 9.43
CA ASP A 93 0.39 10.92 9.84
C ASP A 93 0.91 11.88 10.92
N LYS A 94 1.11 11.35 12.13
CA LYS A 94 1.65 12.05 13.31
C LYS A 94 3.10 11.65 13.60
N THR A 95 3.71 10.83 12.75
CA THR A 95 5.09 10.37 12.93
C THR A 95 6.12 11.43 12.56
N GLY A 96 5.78 12.30 11.59
CA GLY A 96 6.68 13.30 11.04
C GLY A 96 7.87 12.71 10.27
N GLN A 97 7.87 11.40 10.02
CA GLN A 97 8.99 10.72 9.38
C GLN A 97 9.05 10.97 7.87
N ARG A 98 10.26 11.15 7.37
CA ARG A 98 10.58 11.29 5.97
C ARG A 98 11.24 10.03 5.42
N LYS A 99 11.17 9.83 4.11
CA LYS A 99 11.87 8.72 3.45
C LYS A 99 13.37 8.91 3.62
N ALA A 100 14.06 7.86 4.06
CA ALA A 100 15.51 7.85 4.11
C ALA A 100 16.07 7.59 2.70
N ARG A 101 16.91 8.50 2.19
CA ARG A 101 17.73 8.31 1.00
C ARG A 101 19.18 8.64 1.32
N GLU A 102 20.09 7.82 0.85
CA GLU A 102 21.53 8.11 1.00
C GLU A 102 21.90 9.34 0.15
N GLY A 103 22.54 10.31 0.80
CA GLY A 103 23.17 11.46 0.15
C GLY A 103 22.26 12.62 -0.24
N ILE A 104 20.94 12.54 -0.10
CA ILE A 104 20.00 13.63 -0.46
C ILE A 104 18.90 13.72 0.60
N ALA A 105 18.58 14.97 1.03
CA ALA A 105 17.42 15.20 1.87
C ALA A 105 16.13 14.93 1.07
N ASP A 106 15.41 13.87 1.40
CA ASP A 106 14.11 13.56 0.81
C ASP A 106 13.01 14.20 1.67
N PHE A 107 12.25 15.11 1.08
CA PHE A 107 11.12 15.79 1.74
C PHE A 107 9.83 14.97 1.67
N SER A 108 9.83 13.82 0.98
CA SER A 108 8.69 12.93 0.89
C SER A 108 8.39 12.26 2.22
N THR A 109 7.12 12.16 2.58
CA THR A 109 6.68 11.45 3.79
C THR A 109 6.96 9.95 3.68
N ALA A 110 7.38 9.34 4.77
CA ALA A 110 7.65 7.91 4.81
C ALA A 110 6.36 7.08 4.82
N VAL A 111 5.28 7.65 5.36
CA VAL A 111 3.98 7.02 5.50
C VAL A 111 2.95 7.73 4.61
N THR A 112 1.92 7.00 4.17
CA THR A 112 0.83 7.56 3.36
C THR A 112 0.09 8.68 4.09
N GLN A 113 -0.34 9.69 3.34
CA GLN A 113 -1.15 10.80 3.86
C GLN A 113 -2.66 10.56 3.68
N GLY A 114 -3.06 9.50 2.96
CA GLY A 114 -4.46 9.12 2.70
C GLY A 114 -5.11 8.31 3.83
N GLY A 115 -4.69 8.51 5.08
CA GLY A 115 -5.21 7.73 6.22
C GLY A 115 -6.69 7.97 6.50
N THR A 116 -7.19 9.20 6.27
CA THR A 116 -8.61 9.55 6.50
C THR A 116 -9.51 8.80 5.52
N GLU A 117 -9.14 8.74 4.25
CA GLU A 117 -9.89 8.02 3.21
C GLU A 117 -9.94 6.53 3.50
N MET A 118 -8.81 5.95 3.94
CA MET A 118 -8.75 4.53 4.35
C MET A 118 -9.64 4.24 5.55
N LEU A 119 -9.71 5.16 6.52
CA LEU A 119 -10.58 5.02 7.69
C LEU A 119 -12.06 5.11 7.31
N ILE A 120 -12.44 6.06 6.47
CA ILE A 120 -13.80 6.19 5.96
C ILE A 120 -14.22 4.93 5.20
N ASP A 121 -13.35 4.42 4.33
CA ASP A 121 -13.58 3.19 3.58
C ASP A 121 -13.78 1.99 4.52
N ALA A 122 -12.93 1.81 5.52
CA ALA A 122 -13.04 0.74 6.51
C ALA A 122 -14.35 0.82 7.30
N LEU A 123 -14.74 2.01 7.78
CA LEU A 123 -16.00 2.22 8.50
C LEU A 123 -17.22 1.96 7.61
N LYS A 124 -17.17 2.39 6.35
CA LYS A 124 -18.25 2.17 5.37
C LYS A 124 -18.39 0.70 4.97
N SER A 125 -17.29 -0.03 4.96
CA SER A 125 -17.26 -1.44 4.56
C SER A 125 -17.66 -2.40 5.70
N ALA A 126 -17.57 -1.98 6.95
CA ALA A 126 -17.89 -2.79 8.11
C ALA A 126 -19.31 -3.38 8.02
N GLY A 127 -19.42 -4.73 8.15
CA GLY A 127 -20.67 -5.48 8.02
C GLY A 127 -21.41 -5.22 6.70
N GLN A 128 -20.67 -5.14 5.59
CA GLN A 128 -21.22 -4.82 4.26
C GLN A 128 -21.98 -3.49 4.23
N GLY A 129 -21.48 -2.49 4.94
CA GLY A 129 -22.09 -1.16 5.06
C GLY A 129 -23.27 -1.07 6.05
N LYS A 130 -23.48 -2.09 6.85
CA LYS A 130 -24.59 -2.16 7.83
C LYS A 130 -24.14 -1.90 9.27
N TRP A 131 -22.87 -1.41 9.45
CA TRP A 131 -22.36 -1.11 10.78
C TRP A 131 -22.48 0.36 11.15
N PHE A 132 -21.91 1.24 10.35
CA PHE A 132 -21.85 2.68 10.63
C PHE A 132 -22.57 3.50 9.57
N ARG A 133 -23.22 4.58 10.02
CA ARG A 133 -23.62 5.68 9.14
C ARG A 133 -22.57 6.77 9.23
N VAL A 134 -21.63 6.78 8.30
CA VAL A 134 -20.55 7.76 8.26
C VAL A 134 -21.05 9.05 7.63
N VAL A 135 -20.92 10.18 8.34
CA VAL A 135 -21.29 11.50 7.84
C VAL A 135 -20.05 12.32 7.47
N GLU A 136 -20.17 13.05 6.37
CA GLU A 136 -19.10 13.91 5.86
C GLU A 136 -18.83 15.08 6.81
N ARG A 137 -17.57 15.24 7.22
CA ARG A 137 -17.09 16.36 8.03
C ARG A 137 -15.75 16.92 7.54
N GLN A 138 -15.01 16.17 6.74
CA GLN A 138 -13.75 16.64 6.16
C GLN A 138 -14.03 17.69 5.06
N GLY A 139 -14.99 17.41 4.19
CA GLY A 139 -15.43 18.31 3.12
C GLY A 139 -16.70 19.09 3.47
N ILE A 140 -16.95 19.37 4.74
CA ILE A 140 -18.20 20.01 5.20
C ILE A 140 -18.45 21.37 4.55
N ASP A 141 -17.40 22.14 4.28
CA ASP A 141 -17.52 23.46 3.65
C ASP A 141 -18.06 23.35 2.22
N ASN A 142 -17.62 22.36 1.45
CA ASN A 142 -18.13 22.09 0.12
C ASN A 142 -19.60 21.68 0.17
N LEU A 143 -19.97 20.84 1.11
CA LEU A 143 -21.34 20.40 1.32
C LEU A 143 -22.25 21.59 1.70
N VAL A 144 -21.80 22.47 2.58
CA VAL A 144 -22.55 23.69 2.97
C VAL A 144 -22.71 24.62 1.76
N ARG A 145 -21.66 24.83 0.97
CA ARG A 145 -21.72 25.64 -0.26
C ARG A 145 -22.71 25.09 -1.26
N GLU A 146 -22.70 23.79 -1.51
CA GLU A 146 -23.65 23.14 -2.42
C GLU A 146 -25.10 23.31 -1.96
N ARG A 147 -25.34 23.17 -0.66
CA ARG A 147 -26.66 23.40 -0.07
C ARG A 147 -27.14 24.85 -0.21
N GLN A 148 -26.22 25.81 -0.17
CA GLN A 148 -26.54 27.23 -0.45
C GLN A 148 -26.94 27.45 -1.92
N ILE A 149 -26.19 26.83 -2.85
CA ILE A 149 -26.52 26.88 -4.29
C ILE A 149 -27.93 26.31 -4.54
N ILE A 150 -28.26 25.16 -3.98
CA ILE A 150 -29.55 24.53 -4.09
C ILE A 150 -30.66 25.46 -3.56
N ARG A 151 -30.44 26.09 -2.39
CA ARG A 151 -31.45 27.06 -1.85
C ARG A 151 -31.68 28.25 -2.77
N SER A 152 -30.59 28.86 -3.25
CA SER A 152 -30.68 30.01 -4.15
C SER A 152 -31.40 29.66 -5.46
N ALA A 153 -31.02 28.50 -6.04
CA ALA A 153 -31.66 28.03 -7.28
C ALA A 153 -33.16 27.74 -7.09
N ARG A 154 -33.58 27.14 -5.99
CA ARG A 154 -34.99 26.89 -5.70
C ARG A 154 -35.77 28.18 -5.50
N GLN A 155 -35.20 29.15 -4.78
CA GLN A 155 -35.85 30.47 -4.59
C GLN A 155 -36.02 31.22 -5.91
N GLU A 156 -35.03 31.16 -6.80
CA GLU A 156 -35.06 31.93 -8.06
C GLU A 156 -35.93 31.27 -9.13
N PHE A 157 -35.87 29.96 -9.30
CA PHE A 157 -36.48 29.28 -10.44
C PHE A 157 -37.72 28.45 -10.11
N GLN A 158 -37.92 28.02 -8.88
CA GLN A 158 -39.02 27.12 -8.52
C GLN A 158 -40.05 27.74 -7.58
N SER A 159 -39.81 28.94 -7.07
CA SER A 159 -40.64 29.59 -6.03
C SER A 159 -40.86 28.64 -4.82
N ASP A 160 -39.99 27.63 -4.65
CA ASP A 160 -40.08 26.65 -3.61
C ASP A 160 -39.28 27.11 -2.39
N THR A 161 -40.00 27.41 -1.32
CA THR A 161 -39.41 27.81 -0.04
C THR A 161 -39.01 26.61 0.81
N GLN A 162 -39.22 25.37 0.33
CA GLN A 162 -38.78 24.18 1.04
C GLN A 162 -37.26 24.13 1.11
N GLY A 163 -36.74 24.24 2.32
CA GLY A 163 -35.31 24.13 2.60
C GLY A 163 -34.79 22.74 2.28
N VAL A 164 -33.50 22.65 2.01
CA VAL A 164 -32.81 21.36 2.02
C VAL A 164 -32.91 20.77 3.43
N GLY A 165 -33.39 19.54 3.57
CA GLY A 165 -33.56 18.85 4.87
C GLY A 165 -32.34 18.93 5.78
N PRO A 166 -32.45 18.65 7.07
CA PRO A 166 -31.34 18.75 8.02
C PRO A 166 -30.23 17.75 7.70
N LEU A 167 -28.99 18.12 8.00
CA LEU A 167 -27.88 17.18 7.98
C LEU A 167 -28.02 16.22 9.16
N LEU A 168 -27.53 15.00 8.97
CA LEU A 168 -27.45 14.04 10.07
C LEU A 168 -26.46 14.53 11.13
N PHE A 169 -26.87 14.40 12.39
CA PHE A 169 -25.98 14.64 13.52
C PHE A 169 -25.20 13.37 13.85
N ALA A 170 -23.89 13.50 14.00
CA ALA A 170 -23.06 12.42 14.50
C ALA A 170 -23.24 12.31 16.01
N GLY A 171 -23.50 11.11 16.50
CA GLY A 171 -23.48 10.81 17.94
C GLY A 171 -22.06 10.59 18.46
N MET A 172 -21.13 10.31 17.56
CA MET A 172 -19.76 9.95 17.89
C MET A 172 -18.78 10.50 16.85
N ILE A 173 -17.61 10.93 17.29
CA ILE A 173 -16.49 11.29 16.45
C ILE A 173 -15.48 10.15 16.49
N ILE A 174 -15.05 9.71 15.32
CA ILE A 174 -13.94 8.77 15.16
C ILE A 174 -12.75 9.55 14.64
N GLU A 175 -11.66 9.54 15.40
CA GLU A 175 -10.44 10.25 15.06
C GLU A 175 -9.20 9.47 15.50
N GLY A 176 -8.04 9.84 14.97
CA GLY A 176 -6.80 9.15 15.30
C GLY A 176 -5.61 9.59 14.46
N GLY A 177 -4.80 8.62 14.10
CA GLY A 177 -3.65 8.84 13.22
C GLY A 177 -2.64 7.69 13.24
N ILE A 178 -1.68 7.80 12.35
CA ILE A 178 -0.50 6.94 12.36
C ILE A 178 0.46 7.57 13.38
N ILE A 179 0.72 6.85 14.47
CA ILE A 179 1.46 7.36 15.63
C ILE A 179 2.89 6.82 15.70
N GLY A 180 3.21 5.79 14.94
CA GLY A 180 4.54 5.21 14.89
C GLY A 180 4.84 4.59 13.53
N TYR A 181 6.05 4.80 13.06
CA TYR A 181 6.63 4.10 11.93
C TYR A 181 8.10 3.80 12.26
N ASP A 182 8.35 2.62 12.77
CA ASP A 182 9.67 2.19 13.20
C ASP A 182 10.30 1.35 12.09
N THR A 183 11.47 1.77 11.64
CA THR A 183 12.23 1.10 10.58
C THR A 183 13.41 0.32 11.14
N ASN A 184 13.80 -0.76 10.47
CA ASN A 184 14.95 -1.59 10.87
C ASN A 184 14.88 -2.15 12.32
N ILE A 185 13.67 -2.46 12.81
CA ILE A 185 13.49 -3.03 14.16
C ILE A 185 14.32 -4.30 14.30
N THR A 186 14.29 -5.12 13.26
CA THR A 186 15.10 -6.31 13.15
C THR A 186 15.61 -6.41 11.73
N SER A 187 16.92 -6.52 11.57
CA SER A 187 17.55 -6.79 10.30
C SER A 187 18.56 -7.91 10.48
N GLY A 188 18.70 -8.74 9.47
CA GLY A 188 19.68 -9.81 9.50
C GLY A 188 19.99 -10.29 8.10
N GLY A 189 21.15 -10.88 7.96
CA GLY A 189 21.59 -11.45 6.70
C GLY A 189 22.50 -12.64 6.95
N ARG A 190 22.49 -13.56 6.00
CA ARG A 190 23.45 -14.66 5.92
C ARG A 190 23.97 -14.73 4.50
N GLY A 191 25.26 -14.78 4.35
CA GLY A 191 25.92 -14.98 3.07
C GLY A 191 27.03 -15.99 3.20
N ALA A 192 27.24 -16.75 2.16
CA ALA A 192 28.37 -17.64 2.04
C ALA A 192 28.97 -17.52 0.64
N ARG A 193 30.28 -17.52 0.54
CA ARG A 193 31.00 -17.51 -0.74
C ARG A 193 32.03 -18.61 -0.74
N TYR A 194 32.03 -19.43 -1.78
CA TYR A 194 32.99 -20.51 -1.96
C TYR A 194 33.41 -20.59 -3.43
N LEU A 195 34.72 -20.55 -3.70
CA LEU A 195 35.30 -20.61 -5.04
C LEU A 195 34.67 -19.62 -6.04
N GLY A 196 34.40 -18.39 -5.58
CA GLY A 196 33.83 -17.35 -6.43
C GLY A 196 32.32 -17.44 -6.66
N ILE A 197 31.61 -18.36 -6.00
CA ILE A 197 30.15 -18.45 -6.00
C ILE A 197 29.65 -18.01 -4.63
N GLY A 198 28.82 -16.97 -4.61
CA GLY A 198 28.23 -16.40 -3.41
C GLY A 198 26.71 -16.51 -3.42
N ALA A 199 26.15 -16.67 -2.24
CA ALA A 199 24.70 -16.52 -2.01
C ALA A 199 24.49 -15.72 -0.74
N SER A 200 23.58 -14.75 -0.80
CA SER A 200 23.20 -13.93 0.34
C SER A 200 21.68 -13.89 0.54
N ARG A 201 21.25 -13.77 1.77
CA ARG A 201 19.86 -13.51 2.15
C ARG A 201 19.86 -12.40 3.16
N GLN A 202 18.97 -11.45 2.97
CA GLN A 202 18.77 -10.33 3.88
C GLN A 202 17.29 -10.19 4.19
N TYR A 203 16.98 -9.78 5.40
CA TYR A 203 15.61 -9.41 5.78
C TYR A 203 15.64 -8.15 6.64
N ARG A 204 14.58 -7.38 6.52
CA ARG A 204 14.31 -6.19 7.32
C ARG A 204 12.86 -6.20 7.77
N GLN A 205 12.66 -5.81 9.01
CA GLN A 205 11.36 -5.70 9.62
C GLN A 205 11.12 -4.26 10.02
N ASP A 206 10.09 -3.67 9.46
CA ASP A 206 9.58 -2.34 9.81
C ASP A 206 8.21 -2.51 10.49
N GLN A 207 7.69 -1.45 11.11
CA GLN A 207 6.45 -1.50 11.85
C GLN A 207 5.68 -0.20 11.75
N VAL A 208 4.38 -0.30 11.46
CA VAL A 208 3.42 0.81 11.50
C VAL A 208 2.52 0.63 12.71
N THR A 209 2.33 1.69 13.49
CA THR A 209 1.39 1.74 14.62
C THR A 209 0.34 2.80 14.37
N VAL A 210 -0.92 2.40 14.53
CA VAL A 210 -2.10 3.25 14.33
C VAL A 210 -2.86 3.36 15.65
N SER A 211 -3.35 4.56 15.96
CA SER A 211 -4.25 4.80 17.08
C SER A 211 -5.60 5.34 16.58
N LEU A 212 -6.68 4.79 17.08
CA LEU A 212 -8.05 5.15 16.74
C LEU A 212 -8.85 5.33 18.02
N ARG A 213 -9.53 6.46 18.16
CA ARG A 213 -10.39 6.73 19.32
C ARG A 213 -11.79 7.14 18.91
N ALA A 214 -12.75 6.75 19.74
CA ALA A 214 -14.15 7.12 19.63
C ALA A 214 -14.51 8.09 20.75
N VAL A 215 -15.03 9.26 20.39
CA VAL A 215 -15.39 10.33 21.31
C VAL A 215 -16.90 10.57 21.23
N SER A 216 -17.59 10.56 22.36
CA SER A 216 -19.01 10.93 22.46
C SER A 216 -19.21 12.41 22.16
N VAL A 217 -20.05 12.74 21.19
CA VAL A 217 -20.41 14.15 20.91
C VAL A 217 -21.24 14.73 22.06
N HIS A 218 -22.01 13.91 22.75
CA HIS A 218 -22.88 14.36 23.83
C HIS A 218 -22.13 14.77 25.10
N SER A 219 -21.13 13.95 25.50
CA SER A 219 -20.41 14.16 26.76
C SER A 219 -18.98 14.69 26.57
N GLY A 220 -18.42 14.58 25.36
CA GLY A 220 -16.99 14.83 25.12
C GLY A 220 -16.06 13.74 25.66
N GLU A 221 -16.62 12.66 26.19
CA GLU A 221 -15.87 11.54 26.74
C GLU A 221 -15.21 10.70 25.63
N VAL A 222 -13.97 10.28 25.86
CA VAL A 222 -13.30 9.29 25.03
C VAL A 222 -13.78 7.90 25.46
N LEU A 223 -14.72 7.34 24.69
CA LEU A 223 -15.33 6.04 24.98
C LEU A 223 -14.37 4.89 24.78
N LEU A 224 -13.61 4.95 23.69
CA LEU A 224 -12.67 3.91 23.26
C LEU A 224 -11.40 4.53 22.72
N ASN A 225 -10.29 3.85 22.97
CA ASN A 225 -8.99 4.14 22.35
C ASN A 225 -8.32 2.81 22.00
N VAL A 226 -8.22 2.54 20.71
CA VAL A 226 -7.67 1.31 20.15
C VAL A 226 -6.34 1.62 19.47
N GLN A 227 -5.35 0.78 19.72
CA GLN A 227 -4.09 0.84 19.02
C GLN A 227 -3.81 -0.50 18.33
N THR A 228 -3.44 -0.42 17.08
CA THR A 228 -3.06 -1.59 16.28
C THR A 228 -1.68 -1.40 15.66
N ARG A 229 -1.02 -2.51 15.43
CA ARG A 229 0.34 -2.56 14.94
C ARG A 229 0.45 -3.58 13.82
N LYS A 230 1.00 -3.16 12.69
CA LYS A 230 1.30 -4.06 11.57
C LYS A 230 2.79 -4.09 11.31
N THR A 231 3.36 -5.28 11.33
CA THR A 231 4.74 -5.53 10.93
C THR A 231 4.85 -5.63 9.42
N ILE A 232 5.84 -4.99 8.84
CA ILE A 232 6.20 -4.98 7.43
C ILE A 232 7.45 -5.82 7.27
N LEU A 233 7.41 -6.80 6.37
CA LEU A 233 8.56 -7.64 6.08
C LEU A 233 9.14 -7.30 4.72
N SER A 234 10.44 -7.02 4.70
CA SER A 234 11.23 -6.88 3.49
C SER A 234 12.24 -8.01 3.43
N TYR A 235 12.32 -8.68 2.31
CA TYR A 235 13.16 -9.85 2.13
C TYR A 235 13.93 -9.76 0.83
N GLY A 236 15.25 -9.94 0.90
CA GLY A 236 16.15 -9.95 -0.25
C GLY A 236 16.94 -11.25 -0.34
N LYS A 237 17.09 -11.75 -1.56
CA LYS A 237 17.99 -12.85 -1.91
C LYS A 237 18.93 -12.33 -3.00
N GLY A 238 20.21 -12.59 -2.84
CA GLY A 238 21.23 -12.31 -3.84
C GLY A 238 22.11 -13.54 -4.08
N GLY A 239 22.54 -13.70 -5.30
CA GLY A 239 23.55 -14.66 -5.70
C GLY A 239 24.55 -13.99 -6.62
N ASP A 240 25.82 -14.22 -6.38
CA ASP A 240 26.90 -13.69 -7.22
C ASP A 240 27.86 -14.82 -7.62
N ILE A 241 28.34 -14.73 -8.86
CA ILE A 241 29.34 -15.62 -9.40
C ILE A 241 30.51 -14.77 -9.87
N PHE A 242 31.67 -14.98 -9.28
CA PHE A 242 32.91 -14.35 -9.63
C PHE A 242 33.91 -15.43 -10.00
N ARG A 243 34.26 -15.54 -11.26
CA ARG A 243 35.16 -16.60 -11.76
C ARG A 243 36.21 -16.08 -12.72
N PHE A 244 37.46 -16.43 -12.47
CA PHE A 244 38.52 -16.34 -13.47
C PHE A 244 38.48 -17.56 -14.39
N ILE A 245 38.41 -17.34 -15.68
CA ILE A 245 38.54 -18.41 -16.67
C ILE A 245 40.02 -18.47 -17.08
N GLU A 246 40.66 -19.62 -16.89
CA GLU A 246 42.13 -19.80 -17.05
C GLU A 246 42.65 -19.68 -18.47
N GLN A 247 41.84 -19.37 -19.46
CA GLN A 247 42.28 -19.13 -20.87
C GLN A 247 41.99 -17.70 -21.32
N GLY A 248 42.74 -16.76 -20.76
CA GLY A 248 42.62 -15.34 -21.12
C GLY A 248 42.42 -14.46 -19.90
N THR A 249 42.58 -13.16 -20.05
CA THR A 249 42.39 -12.15 -19.02
C THR A 249 40.92 -11.75 -18.86
N GLU A 250 40.00 -12.67 -19.09
CA GLU A 250 38.56 -12.37 -19.00
C GLU A 250 38.03 -12.71 -17.60
N LEU A 251 37.55 -11.69 -16.95
CA LEU A 251 36.83 -11.76 -15.70
C LEU A 251 35.34 -11.88 -15.98
N VAL A 252 34.69 -12.95 -15.53
CA VAL A 252 33.24 -13.09 -15.59
C VAL A 252 32.67 -12.80 -14.20
N GLU A 253 31.92 -11.71 -14.12
CA GLU A 253 31.16 -11.33 -12.94
C GLU A 253 29.67 -11.38 -13.27
N TYR A 254 28.92 -12.11 -12.49
CA TYR A 254 27.48 -12.22 -12.61
C TYR A 254 26.85 -12.03 -11.24
N GLU A 255 25.96 -11.05 -11.14
CA GLU A 255 25.19 -10.77 -9.94
C GLU A 255 23.70 -10.87 -10.26
N SER A 256 22.96 -11.59 -9.42
CA SER A 256 21.50 -11.69 -9.50
C SER A 256 20.91 -11.48 -8.13
N GLY A 257 19.94 -10.59 -8.03
CA GLY A 257 19.24 -10.32 -6.79
C GLY A 257 17.74 -10.17 -7.01
N SER A 258 16.97 -10.60 -6.02
CA SER A 258 15.53 -10.31 -5.97
C SER A 258 15.14 -9.82 -4.57
N THR A 259 14.30 -8.78 -4.52
CA THR A 259 13.81 -8.20 -3.28
C THR A 259 12.28 -8.23 -3.28
N LEU A 260 11.70 -8.68 -2.18
CA LEU A 260 10.26 -8.58 -1.95
C LEU A 260 10.04 -7.63 -0.79
N ASN A 261 9.32 -6.54 -1.02
CA ASN A 261 9.01 -5.53 -0.03
C ASN A 261 7.50 -5.42 0.11
N GLU A 262 6.98 -5.55 1.34
CA GLU A 262 5.60 -5.21 1.64
C GLU A 262 5.46 -3.67 1.66
N SER A 263 4.42 -3.14 1.03
CA SER A 263 4.19 -1.68 0.96
C SER A 263 3.78 -1.11 2.31
N VAL A 264 4.36 0.03 2.68
CA VAL A 264 3.97 0.80 3.88
C VAL A 264 2.49 1.22 3.80
N THR A 265 2.01 1.56 2.61
CA THR A 265 0.60 1.91 2.38
C THR A 265 -0.33 0.73 2.65
N TYR A 266 0.04 -0.46 2.18
CA TYR A 266 -0.68 -1.70 2.47
C TYR A 266 -0.72 -1.99 3.97
N ALA A 267 0.41 -1.88 4.65
CA ALA A 267 0.50 -2.11 6.10
C ALA A 267 -0.33 -1.10 6.90
N THR A 268 -0.33 0.17 6.48
CA THR A 268 -1.14 1.22 7.11
C THR A 268 -2.64 0.92 6.94
N ARG A 269 -3.08 0.56 5.73
CA ARG A 269 -4.47 0.18 5.47
C ARG A 269 -4.89 -1.01 6.33
N THR A 270 -4.08 -2.07 6.36
CA THR A 270 -4.35 -3.25 7.20
C THR A 270 -4.46 -2.90 8.69
N ALA A 271 -3.60 -2.00 9.18
CA ALA A 271 -3.63 -1.57 10.58
C ALA A 271 -4.89 -0.75 10.90
N ILE A 272 -5.34 0.13 10.00
CA ILE A 272 -6.59 0.90 10.14
C ILE A 272 -7.80 -0.03 10.14
N GLU A 273 -7.89 -0.97 9.20
CA GLU A 273 -8.97 -1.96 9.12
C GLU A 273 -9.05 -2.82 10.40
N ALA A 274 -7.88 -3.26 10.90
CA ALA A 274 -7.81 -3.98 12.17
C ALA A 274 -8.22 -3.11 13.36
N ALA A 275 -7.90 -1.81 13.35
CA ALA A 275 -8.32 -0.87 14.41
C ALA A 275 -9.83 -0.67 14.41
N VAL A 276 -10.48 -0.59 13.25
CA VAL A 276 -11.95 -0.51 13.15
C VAL A 276 -12.60 -1.79 13.64
N LEU A 277 -12.06 -2.96 13.26
CA LEU A 277 -12.54 -4.24 13.73
C LEU A 277 -12.48 -4.36 15.26
N GLU A 278 -11.35 -3.97 15.83
CA GLU A 278 -11.14 -3.97 17.30
C GLU A 278 -12.03 -2.95 17.99
N LEU A 279 -12.24 -1.77 17.41
CA LEU A 279 -13.16 -0.75 17.90
C LEU A 279 -14.57 -1.32 18.02
N VAL A 280 -15.04 -2.05 17.00
CA VAL A 280 -16.34 -2.69 16.96
C VAL A 280 -16.48 -3.69 18.11
N ASN A 281 -15.49 -4.57 18.28
CA ASN A 281 -15.52 -5.60 19.32
C ASN A 281 -15.47 -5.00 20.72
N GLN A 282 -14.52 -4.11 21.01
CA GLN A 282 -14.41 -3.47 22.31
C GLN A 282 -15.65 -2.64 22.68
N GLY A 283 -16.28 -1.98 21.71
CA GLY A 283 -17.48 -1.21 21.96
C GLY A 283 -18.69 -2.10 22.24
N HIS A 284 -18.76 -3.28 21.62
CA HIS A 284 -19.74 -4.30 21.97
C HIS A 284 -19.53 -4.82 23.41
N ASP A 285 -18.29 -5.23 23.73
CA ASP A 285 -17.94 -5.76 25.05
C ASP A 285 -18.17 -4.76 26.19
N ARG A 286 -18.08 -3.46 25.88
CA ARG A 286 -18.37 -2.37 26.85
C ARG A 286 -19.83 -1.89 26.83
N GLY A 287 -20.67 -2.46 25.96
CA GLY A 287 -22.09 -2.15 25.89
C GLY A 287 -22.43 -0.82 25.19
N TYR A 288 -21.50 -0.22 24.43
CA TYR A 288 -21.79 1.02 23.68
C TYR A 288 -22.66 0.76 22.46
N TRP A 289 -22.60 -0.44 21.90
CA TRP A 289 -23.46 -0.94 20.83
C TRP A 289 -23.58 -2.45 20.88
N LYS A 290 -24.54 -2.99 20.12
CA LYS A 290 -24.75 -4.43 20.06
C LYS A 290 -24.54 -4.96 18.65
N ILE A 291 -23.96 -6.15 18.56
CA ILE A 291 -23.78 -6.93 17.35
C ILE A 291 -24.97 -7.86 17.20
N SER A 292 -25.69 -7.81 16.06
CA SER A 292 -26.83 -8.69 15.84
C SER A 292 -26.42 -10.16 15.86
N GLY A 293 -27.14 -10.98 16.63
CA GLY A 293 -26.89 -12.43 16.72
C GLY A 293 -25.69 -12.82 17.59
N ARG A 294 -25.13 -11.91 18.37
CA ARG A 294 -24.06 -12.16 19.34
C ARG A 294 -24.54 -11.89 20.75
N ASP A 295 -25.75 -12.35 21.04
CA ASP A 295 -26.31 -12.23 22.38
C ASP A 295 -25.90 -13.41 23.24
N GLU A 296 -25.26 -13.07 24.38
CA GLU A 296 -25.03 -13.80 25.64
C GLU A 296 -23.99 -14.90 25.64
#